data_52fbfd96fc0991ca6114bb6d3cba7733
#
_entry.id   52fbfd96fc0991ca6114bb6d3cba7733
#
_cell.length_a   1.000
_cell.length_b   1.000
_cell.length_c   1.000
_cell.angle_alpha   90.00
_cell.angle_beta   90.00
_cell.angle_gamma   90.00
#
_symmetry.space_group_name_H-M   'P 1'
#
loop_
_entity.id
_entity.type
_entity.pdbx_description
1 polymer ?
#
loop_
_entity_poly.entity_id
_entity_poly.type
_entity_poly.pdbx_seq_one_letter_code
_entity_poly.pdbx_strand_id
1 'polypeptide(L)'
;MRFGIEQMQVGLLIQHARTLMPASGQVDAQALRAALPHLEVDVAAQVNYLADLGFTLIELNPELSIFFPDCYSLPAIDRLGRLKEERHLSYTVHLPLWSLEPSTPVQAVRRGSVDTLVDAVLRLAPLEPETYVLHATGALAAEFSRMKPLAAMRSLVLQLFVVQAQRSVEELLARTGVPPRRVAVETVEFPFALTLELAHAFDLSMCLDVGHVVAGYTTGVTLFEALDQMLPRLAEVHLHDAYRRELPNGMVQVNDHMPLGTGEVPVGDFLDRLAATGFAGPVVFELTIEEAKASLEAIRTLRPAYLA
;
A
#
# COMPACT_ATOMS: atom_id res chain seq x y z
N MET A 1 4.34 -6.73 17.11
CA MET A 1 3.52 -6.27 15.97
C MET A 1 2.65 -5.11 16.43
N ARG A 2 2.43 -4.12 15.60
CA ARG A 2 1.52 -2.99 15.85
C ARG A 2 0.52 -2.93 14.70
N PHE A 3 -0.76 -3.07 15.01
CA PHE A 3 -1.80 -3.05 14.00
C PHE A 3 -2.20 -1.61 13.67
N GLY A 4 -2.30 -1.31 12.38
CA GLY A 4 -2.66 -0.02 11.83
C GLY A 4 -3.67 -0.12 10.71
N ILE A 5 -4.04 1.02 10.16
CA ILE A 5 -5.01 1.11 9.06
C ILE A 5 -4.54 2.14 8.04
N GLU A 6 -4.82 1.89 6.77
CA GLU A 6 -4.63 2.86 5.71
C GLU A 6 -5.61 4.04 5.86
N GLN A 7 -5.11 5.26 5.66
CA GLN A 7 -5.89 6.49 5.82
C GLN A 7 -6.92 6.69 4.70
N MET A 8 -6.69 6.17 3.51
CA MET A 8 -7.56 6.36 2.35
C MET A 8 -8.87 5.58 2.49
N GLN A 9 -9.84 6.16 3.24
CA GLN A 9 -11.15 5.57 3.48
C GLN A 9 -12.17 6.12 2.48
N VAL A 10 -12.38 5.43 1.36
CA VAL A 10 -13.34 5.83 0.30
C VAL A 10 -14.74 6.07 0.86
N GLY A 11 -15.15 5.31 1.88
CA GLY A 11 -16.43 5.52 2.57
C GLY A 11 -16.58 6.90 3.19
N LEU A 12 -15.51 7.44 3.80
CA LEU A 12 -15.49 8.79 4.37
C LEU A 12 -15.56 9.85 3.27
N LEU A 13 -14.86 9.64 2.14
CA LEU A 13 -14.93 10.53 0.99
C LEU A 13 -16.35 10.58 0.40
N ILE A 14 -17.01 9.43 0.24
CA ILE A 14 -18.39 9.34 -0.24
C ILE A 14 -19.35 10.00 0.75
N GLN A 15 -19.17 9.81 2.05
CA GLN A 15 -20.00 10.44 3.07
C GLN A 15 -19.87 11.96 3.01
N HIS A 16 -18.67 12.48 2.89
CA HIS A 16 -18.44 13.92 2.73
C HIS A 16 -19.06 14.45 1.43
N ALA A 17 -18.84 13.76 0.30
CA ALA A 17 -19.46 14.12 -0.97
C ALA A 17 -20.99 14.17 -0.88
N ARG A 18 -21.62 13.24 -0.15
CA ARG A 18 -23.08 13.22 0.08
C ARG A 18 -23.59 14.45 0.82
N THR A 19 -22.81 15.05 1.73
CA THR A 19 -23.21 16.31 2.42
C THR A 19 -23.27 17.50 1.47
N LEU A 20 -22.57 17.46 0.35
CA LEU A 20 -22.53 18.48 -0.67
C LEU A 20 -23.57 18.26 -1.78
N MET A 21 -24.29 17.12 -1.76
CA MET A 21 -25.30 16.77 -2.77
C MET A 21 -26.71 17.21 -2.34
N PRO A 22 -27.59 17.54 -3.29
CA PRO A 22 -28.97 17.86 -2.98
C PRO A 22 -29.70 16.67 -2.33
N ALA A 23 -30.64 16.95 -1.42
CA ALA A 23 -31.36 15.98 -0.60
C ALA A 23 -32.17 14.90 -1.40
N SER A 24 -32.24 15.03 -2.73
CA SER A 24 -32.95 14.09 -3.61
C SER A 24 -32.28 12.72 -3.75
N GLY A 25 -31.03 12.55 -3.30
CA GLY A 25 -30.30 11.28 -3.36
C GLY A 25 -29.91 10.80 -4.78
N GLN A 26 -30.36 11.48 -5.82
CA GLN A 26 -29.93 11.19 -7.18
C GLN A 26 -28.59 11.91 -7.46
N VAL A 27 -27.56 11.13 -7.76
CA VAL A 27 -26.28 11.65 -8.21
C VAL A 27 -26.45 12.15 -9.65
N ASP A 28 -26.78 13.42 -9.80
CA ASP A 28 -26.75 14.09 -11.09
C ASP A 28 -25.29 14.43 -11.43
N ALA A 29 -24.84 14.03 -12.62
CA ALA A 29 -23.50 14.32 -13.11
C ALA A 29 -23.20 15.84 -13.15
N GLN A 30 -24.22 16.68 -13.31
CA GLN A 30 -24.09 18.14 -13.25
C GLN A 30 -23.85 18.64 -11.84
N ALA A 31 -24.59 18.10 -10.85
CA ALA A 31 -24.40 18.42 -9.43
C ALA A 31 -23.02 17.97 -8.94
N LEU A 32 -22.58 16.76 -9.37
CA LEU A 32 -21.24 16.26 -9.05
C LEU A 32 -20.14 17.17 -9.63
N ARG A 33 -20.25 17.57 -10.89
CA ARG A 33 -19.30 18.50 -11.54
C ARG A 33 -19.25 19.85 -10.83
N ALA A 34 -20.38 20.33 -10.33
CA ALA A 34 -20.43 21.58 -9.58
C ALA A 34 -19.84 21.45 -8.17
N ALA A 35 -19.96 20.29 -7.52
CA ALA A 35 -19.45 20.01 -6.19
C ALA A 35 -17.95 19.69 -6.16
N LEU A 36 -17.41 19.01 -7.19
CA LEU A 36 -16.00 18.58 -7.26
C LEU A 36 -14.98 19.69 -6.95
N PRO A 37 -15.10 20.94 -7.47
CA PRO A 37 -14.16 22.01 -7.16
C PRO A 37 -14.21 22.50 -5.71
N HIS A 38 -15.27 22.15 -4.97
CA HIS A 38 -15.49 22.53 -3.57
C HIS A 38 -15.35 21.34 -2.61
N LEU A 39 -14.99 20.18 -3.12
CA LEU A 39 -14.76 19.00 -2.31
C LEU A 39 -13.36 19.12 -1.67
N GLU A 40 -13.31 19.51 -0.42
CA GLU A 40 -12.10 19.54 0.37
C GLU A 40 -11.96 18.22 1.14
N VAL A 41 -10.79 17.59 1.05
CA VAL A 41 -10.46 16.39 1.84
C VAL A 41 -9.56 16.84 3.00
N ASP A 42 -10.10 16.80 4.21
CA ASP A 42 -9.33 17.04 5.42
C ASP A 42 -8.70 15.76 5.93
N VAL A 43 -7.46 15.49 5.46
CA VAL A 43 -6.69 14.30 5.85
C VAL A 43 -6.45 14.26 7.36
N ALA A 44 -6.20 15.42 8.01
CA ALA A 44 -5.98 15.46 9.45
C ALA A 44 -7.25 15.09 10.24
N ALA A 45 -8.43 15.52 9.75
CA ALA A 45 -9.70 15.08 10.34
C ALA A 45 -9.94 13.57 10.17
N GLN A 46 -9.59 12.99 9.02
CA GLN A 46 -9.67 11.55 8.81
C GLN A 46 -8.73 10.80 9.76
N VAL A 47 -7.48 11.23 9.88
CA VAL A 47 -6.50 10.64 10.80
C VAL A 47 -6.98 10.74 12.25
N ASN A 48 -7.51 11.90 12.67
CA ASN A 48 -8.07 12.04 14.01
C ASN A 48 -9.24 11.09 14.25
N TYR A 49 -10.12 10.92 13.26
CA TYR A 49 -11.23 9.96 13.35
C TYR A 49 -10.74 8.52 13.49
N LEU A 50 -9.73 8.11 12.71
CA LEU A 50 -9.12 6.77 12.85
C LEU A 50 -8.49 6.57 14.25
N ALA A 51 -7.86 7.62 14.78
CA ALA A 51 -7.32 7.61 16.15
C ALA A 51 -8.42 7.50 17.21
N ASP A 52 -9.60 8.12 17.01
CA ASP A 52 -10.76 7.96 17.89
C ASP A 52 -11.32 6.52 17.87
N LEU A 53 -11.10 5.78 16.79
CA LEU A 53 -11.44 4.36 16.68
C LEU A 53 -10.41 3.43 17.34
N GLY A 54 -9.30 3.99 17.85
CA GLY A 54 -8.25 3.26 18.59
C GLY A 54 -7.03 2.88 17.75
N PHE A 55 -6.94 3.29 16.48
CA PHE A 55 -5.75 3.07 15.67
C PHE A 55 -4.66 4.08 16.05
N THR A 56 -3.48 3.60 16.46
CA THR A 56 -2.31 4.43 16.77
C THR A 56 -1.24 4.39 15.69
N LEU A 57 -1.38 3.49 14.74
CA LEU A 57 -0.55 3.39 13.55
C LEU A 57 -1.43 3.64 12.33
N ILE A 58 -1.07 4.63 11.52
CA ILE A 58 -1.86 5.03 10.34
C ILE A 58 -0.92 5.17 9.15
N GLU A 59 -1.27 4.47 8.09
CA GLU A 59 -0.59 4.62 6.81
C GLU A 59 -1.24 5.76 6.03
N LEU A 60 -0.45 6.79 5.76
CA LEU A 60 -0.88 7.94 4.97
C LEU A 60 -0.79 7.61 3.48
N ASN A 61 -1.81 7.99 2.72
CA ASN A 61 -1.86 7.74 1.29
C ASN A 61 -1.95 9.06 0.50
N PRO A 62 -0.82 9.58 0.00
CA PRO A 62 -0.78 10.80 -0.81
C PRO A 62 -1.39 10.66 -2.22
N GLU A 63 -1.84 9.47 -2.63
CA GLU A 63 -2.59 9.24 -3.86
C GLU A 63 -3.81 10.18 -3.97
N LEU A 64 -4.42 10.52 -2.83
CA LEU A 64 -5.53 11.49 -2.75
C LEU A 64 -5.20 12.84 -3.39
N SER A 65 -3.92 13.24 -3.41
CA SER A 65 -3.47 14.51 -4.02
C SER A 65 -3.72 14.56 -5.54
N ILE A 66 -3.94 13.42 -6.21
CA ILE A 66 -4.30 13.38 -7.62
C ILE A 66 -5.66 14.07 -7.84
N PHE A 67 -6.59 13.84 -6.90
CA PHE A 67 -7.96 14.38 -6.99
C PHE A 67 -8.14 15.64 -6.15
N PHE A 68 -7.37 15.77 -5.07
CA PHE A 68 -7.46 16.84 -4.07
C PHE A 68 -6.07 17.39 -3.78
N PRO A 69 -5.51 18.24 -4.66
CA PRO A 69 -4.09 18.67 -4.59
C PRO A 69 -3.68 19.31 -3.25
N ASP A 70 -4.64 19.92 -2.54
CA ASP A 70 -4.39 20.62 -1.28
C ASP A 70 -4.53 19.75 -0.03
N CYS A 71 -4.93 18.47 -0.17
CA CYS A 71 -5.19 17.60 0.99
C CYS A 71 -3.93 17.34 1.84
N TYR A 72 -2.74 17.41 1.26
CA TYR A 72 -1.44 17.38 1.93
C TYR A 72 -0.68 18.71 1.80
N SER A 73 -1.39 19.84 1.84
CA SER A 73 -0.77 21.16 1.91
C SER A 73 0.07 21.35 3.18
N LEU A 74 0.95 22.36 3.23
CA LEU A 74 1.76 22.61 4.42
C LEU A 74 0.93 22.73 5.71
N PRO A 75 -0.22 23.46 5.73
CA PRO A 75 -1.09 23.48 6.90
C PRO A 75 -1.66 22.11 7.30
N ALA A 76 -1.93 21.23 6.33
CA ALA A 76 -2.37 19.87 6.62
C ALA A 76 -1.25 19.03 7.23
N ILE A 77 -0.03 19.13 6.71
CA ILE A 77 1.17 18.48 7.28
C ILE A 77 1.41 18.96 8.71
N ASP A 78 1.34 20.25 8.98
CA ASP A 78 1.48 20.81 10.34
C ASP A 78 0.42 20.26 11.30
N ARG A 79 -0.82 20.08 10.84
CA ARG A 79 -1.89 19.46 11.66
C ARG A 79 -1.63 17.99 11.92
N LEU A 80 -1.19 17.23 10.89
CA LEU A 80 -0.81 15.83 11.04
C LEU A 80 0.36 15.66 12.03
N GLY A 81 1.36 16.56 11.97
CA GLY A 81 2.46 16.59 12.94
C GLY A 81 1.99 16.79 14.38
N ARG A 82 1.09 17.77 14.60
CA ARG A 82 0.49 17.95 15.94
C ARG A 82 -0.31 16.74 16.40
N LEU A 83 -1.14 16.16 15.54
CA LEU A 83 -1.89 14.93 15.88
C LEU A 83 -0.98 13.77 16.24
N LYS A 84 0.15 13.61 15.53
CA LYS A 84 1.17 12.60 15.85
C LYS A 84 1.64 12.72 17.29
N GLU A 85 1.96 13.92 17.73
CA GLU A 85 2.43 14.19 19.08
C GLU A 85 1.32 14.06 20.14
N GLU A 86 0.18 14.75 19.93
CA GLU A 86 -0.95 14.82 20.86
C GLU A 86 -1.61 13.45 21.10
N ARG A 87 -1.67 12.62 20.07
CA ARG A 87 -2.36 11.32 20.10
C ARG A 87 -1.36 10.14 20.15
N HIS A 88 -0.05 10.41 20.21
CA HIS A 88 1.02 9.40 20.18
C HIS A 88 0.89 8.45 18.96
N LEU A 89 0.67 9.02 17.78
CA LEU A 89 0.51 8.26 16.54
C LEU A 89 1.87 7.92 15.92
N SER A 90 1.91 6.80 15.21
CA SER A 90 2.96 6.45 14.26
C SER A 90 2.40 6.55 12.84
N TYR A 91 3.24 6.99 11.90
CA TYR A 91 2.89 7.03 10.48
C TYR A 91 3.79 6.13 9.66
N THR A 92 3.19 5.44 8.70
CA THR A 92 3.83 4.95 7.49
C THR A 92 3.24 5.69 6.29
N VAL A 93 3.78 5.52 5.11
CA VAL A 93 3.31 6.18 3.90
C VAL A 93 3.26 5.19 2.77
N HIS A 94 2.09 4.96 2.20
CA HIS A 94 1.95 4.30 0.92
C HIS A 94 2.21 5.33 -0.19
N LEU A 95 3.30 5.19 -0.91
CA LEU A 95 3.64 6.12 -2.00
C LEU A 95 2.65 6.00 -3.16
N PRO A 96 2.39 7.09 -3.92
CA PRO A 96 1.47 7.04 -5.04
C PRO A 96 1.81 5.94 -6.04
N LEU A 97 0.78 5.24 -6.50
CA LEU A 97 0.92 4.15 -7.47
C LEU A 97 0.01 4.32 -8.71
N TRP A 98 -1.17 4.95 -8.54
CA TRP A 98 -2.10 5.09 -9.65
C TRP A 98 -1.52 5.96 -10.76
N SER A 99 -1.59 5.45 -11.98
CA SER A 99 -1.02 6.11 -13.18
C SER A 99 0.51 6.28 -13.16
N LEU A 100 1.22 5.72 -12.19
CA LEU A 100 2.67 5.74 -12.13
C LEU A 100 3.27 4.47 -12.74
N GLU A 101 4.33 4.67 -13.52
CA GLU A 101 5.05 3.60 -14.21
C GLU A 101 6.57 3.77 -13.99
N PRO A 102 7.06 3.62 -12.75
CA PRO A 102 8.48 3.84 -12.44
C PRO A 102 9.41 2.84 -13.13
N SER A 103 8.89 1.72 -13.58
CA SER A 103 9.65 0.67 -14.30
C SER A 103 9.52 0.72 -15.82
N THR A 104 8.77 1.69 -16.38
CA THR A 104 8.56 1.77 -17.82
C THR A 104 9.84 2.13 -18.59
N PRO A 105 10.10 1.53 -19.76
CA PRO A 105 11.18 1.97 -20.66
C PRO A 105 10.91 3.32 -21.35
N VAL A 106 9.67 3.86 -21.28
CA VAL A 106 9.30 5.16 -21.82
C VAL A 106 9.82 6.26 -20.89
N GLN A 107 10.96 6.85 -21.25
CA GLN A 107 11.72 7.76 -20.38
C GLN A 107 10.91 8.93 -19.81
N ALA A 108 10.03 9.55 -20.61
CA ALA A 108 9.21 10.69 -20.16
C ALA A 108 8.23 10.27 -19.07
N VAL A 109 7.59 9.09 -19.23
CA VAL A 109 6.65 8.54 -18.26
C VAL A 109 7.37 8.13 -16.97
N ARG A 110 8.51 7.41 -17.11
CA ARG A 110 9.33 7.03 -15.95
C ARG A 110 9.75 8.25 -15.12
N ARG A 111 10.27 9.30 -15.79
CA ARG A 111 10.67 10.54 -15.10
C ARG A 111 9.52 11.21 -14.38
N GLY A 112 8.36 11.35 -15.04
CA GLY A 112 7.15 11.91 -14.41
C GLY A 112 6.73 11.09 -13.18
N SER A 113 6.81 9.77 -13.25
CA SER A 113 6.55 8.88 -12.10
C SER A 113 7.53 9.14 -10.96
N VAL A 114 8.83 9.23 -11.25
CA VAL A 114 9.85 9.54 -10.24
C VAL A 114 9.65 10.93 -9.64
N ASP A 115 9.32 11.94 -10.45
CA ASP A 115 9.03 13.29 -9.96
C ASP A 115 7.88 13.29 -8.94
N THR A 116 6.81 12.54 -9.22
CA THR A 116 5.66 12.40 -8.32
C THR A 116 6.06 11.69 -7.02
N LEU A 117 6.83 10.60 -7.10
CA LEU A 117 7.32 9.88 -5.93
C LEU A 117 8.23 10.74 -5.05
N VAL A 118 9.15 11.49 -5.67
CA VAL A 118 10.05 12.42 -4.97
C VAL A 118 9.25 13.52 -4.25
N ASP A 119 8.27 14.11 -4.93
CA ASP A 119 7.42 15.14 -4.32
C ASP A 119 6.67 14.59 -3.10
N ALA A 120 6.10 13.39 -3.20
CA ALA A 120 5.40 12.74 -2.09
C ALA A 120 6.33 12.50 -0.88
N VAL A 121 7.53 11.94 -1.11
CA VAL A 121 8.51 11.70 -0.04
C VAL A 121 8.92 13.01 0.63
N LEU A 122 9.29 14.03 -0.14
CA LEU A 122 9.74 15.31 0.40
C LEU A 122 8.62 16.06 1.15
N ARG A 123 7.40 15.97 0.66
CA ARG A 123 6.21 16.59 1.27
C ARG A 123 5.88 15.97 2.63
N LEU A 124 6.00 14.64 2.75
CA LEU A 124 5.66 13.92 3.97
C LEU A 124 6.85 13.70 4.92
N ALA A 125 8.07 14.02 4.49
CA ALA A 125 9.28 13.89 5.30
C ALA A 125 9.21 14.59 6.68
N PRO A 126 8.55 15.78 6.83
CA PRO A 126 8.42 16.44 8.14
C PRO A 126 7.64 15.62 9.17
N LEU A 127 6.82 14.66 8.75
CA LEU A 127 6.08 13.75 9.63
C LEU A 127 6.93 12.59 10.13
N GLU A 128 8.16 12.44 9.63
CA GLU A 128 9.09 11.37 9.99
C GLU A 128 8.43 9.97 9.97
N PRO A 129 7.84 9.55 8.83
CA PRO A 129 7.20 8.24 8.74
C PRO A 129 8.23 7.13 8.94
N GLU A 130 7.80 6.01 9.53
CA GLU A 130 8.67 4.86 9.77
C GLU A 130 9.09 4.19 8.46
N THR A 131 8.18 4.12 7.52
CA THR A 131 8.33 3.44 6.23
C THR A 131 7.67 4.24 5.12
N TYR A 132 8.25 4.20 3.93
CA TYR A 132 7.65 4.59 2.66
C TYR A 132 7.46 3.33 1.83
N VAL A 133 6.24 2.86 1.65
CA VAL A 133 5.92 1.69 0.83
C VAL A 133 5.93 2.10 -0.65
N LEU A 134 6.63 1.34 -1.46
CA LEU A 134 6.89 1.65 -2.87
C LEU A 134 6.47 0.52 -3.78
N HIS A 135 5.55 0.78 -4.70
CA HIS A 135 5.37 -0.03 -5.91
C HIS A 135 6.49 0.33 -6.91
N ALA A 136 7.56 -0.45 -6.92
CA ALA A 136 8.70 -0.19 -7.81
C ALA A 136 8.39 -0.54 -9.28
N THR A 137 7.30 -1.28 -9.52
CA THR A 137 6.77 -1.62 -10.85
C THR A 137 5.32 -1.19 -10.95
N GLY A 138 4.88 -0.77 -12.15
CA GLY A 138 3.52 -0.32 -12.40
C GLY A 138 2.68 -1.32 -13.20
N ALA A 139 1.49 -0.89 -13.62
CA ALA A 139 0.50 -1.72 -14.31
C ALA A 139 1.03 -2.34 -15.61
N LEU A 140 1.90 -1.64 -16.33
CA LEU A 140 2.52 -2.17 -17.56
C LEU A 140 3.41 -3.39 -17.27
N ALA A 141 4.20 -3.35 -16.21
CA ALA A 141 5.03 -4.47 -15.79
C ALA A 141 4.18 -5.66 -15.33
N ALA A 142 3.10 -5.41 -14.59
CA ALA A 142 2.12 -6.40 -14.18
C ALA A 142 1.47 -7.09 -15.39
N GLU A 143 1.08 -6.34 -16.42
CA GLU A 143 0.53 -6.89 -17.66
C GLU A 143 1.51 -7.82 -18.35
N PHE A 144 2.77 -7.40 -18.53
CA PHE A 144 3.81 -8.24 -19.13
C PHE A 144 4.15 -9.46 -18.26
N SER A 145 4.06 -9.35 -16.94
CA SER A 145 4.24 -10.48 -16.01
C SER A 145 3.20 -11.58 -16.22
N ARG A 146 1.96 -11.22 -16.58
CA ARG A 146 0.85 -12.16 -16.85
C ARG A 146 0.88 -12.77 -18.25
N MET A 147 1.51 -12.11 -19.21
CA MET A 147 1.62 -12.61 -20.58
C MET A 147 2.32 -13.98 -20.62
N LYS A 148 1.90 -14.83 -21.56
CA LYS A 148 2.48 -16.16 -21.82
C LYS A 148 3.28 -16.20 -23.14
N PRO A 149 4.26 -15.30 -23.38
CA PRO A 149 5.16 -15.42 -24.53
C PRO A 149 6.15 -16.57 -24.29
N LEU A 150 7.00 -16.83 -25.30
CA LEU A 150 8.15 -17.73 -25.11
C LEU A 150 8.94 -17.32 -23.86
N ALA A 151 9.27 -18.28 -23.01
CA ALA A 151 9.87 -18.04 -21.67
C ALA A 151 11.10 -17.13 -21.71
N ALA A 152 11.97 -17.29 -22.72
CA ALA A 152 13.16 -16.46 -22.90
C ALA A 152 12.82 -14.98 -23.19
N MET A 153 11.80 -14.73 -24.01
CA MET A 153 11.34 -13.36 -24.32
C MET A 153 10.73 -12.69 -23.09
N ARG A 154 9.90 -13.44 -22.33
CA ARG A 154 9.31 -12.95 -21.08
C ARG A 154 10.39 -12.53 -20.09
N SER A 155 11.40 -13.41 -19.88
CA SER A 155 12.51 -13.11 -18.97
C SER A 155 13.25 -11.83 -19.38
N LEU A 156 13.56 -11.67 -20.66
CA LEU A 156 14.22 -10.46 -21.17
C LEU A 156 13.39 -9.19 -20.92
N VAL A 157 12.07 -9.23 -21.20
CA VAL A 157 11.19 -8.08 -21.00
C VAL A 157 11.06 -7.73 -19.53
N LEU A 158 10.92 -8.72 -18.65
CA LEU A 158 10.84 -8.47 -17.20
C LEU A 158 12.14 -7.86 -16.66
N GLN A 159 13.31 -8.30 -17.16
CA GLN A 159 14.60 -7.70 -16.81
C GLN A 159 14.72 -6.24 -17.28
N LEU A 160 14.13 -5.88 -18.42
CA LEU A 160 14.08 -4.46 -18.85
C LEU A 160 13.29 -3.60 -17.83
N PHE A 161 12.18 -4.11 -17.31
CA PHE A 161 11.43 -3.41 -16.24
C PHE A 161 12.26 -3.28 -14.95
N VAL A 162 12.98 -4.33 -14.55
CA VAL A 162 13.89 -4.26 -13.37
C VAL A 162 14.95 -3.19 -13.55
N VAL A 163 15.61 -3.12 -14.71
CA VAL A 163 16.62 -2.09 -15.00
C VAL A 163 16.03 -0.68 -14.90
N GLN A 164 14.80 -0.46 -15.39
CA GLN A 164 14.17 0.85 -15.27
C GLN A 164 13.74 1.15 -13.83
N ALA A 165 13.22 0.17 -13.10
CA ALA A 165 12.91 0.30 -11.68
C ALA A 165 14.16 0.67 -10.87
N GLN A 166 15.30 0.02 -11.12
CA GLN A 166 16.58 0.34 -10.49
C GLN A 166 16.97 1.80 -10.71
N ARG A 167 16.88 2.30 -11.96
CA ARG A 167 17.14 3.71 -12.27
C ARG A 167 16.21 4.66 -11.52
N SER A 168 14.94 4.28 -11.39
CA SER A 168 13.95 5.10 -10.68
C SER A 168 14.21 5.13 -9.18
N VAL A 169 14.57 4.01 -8.57
CA VAL A 169 14.96 3.91 -7.17
C VAL A 169 16.23 4.73 -6.90
N GLU A 170 17.26 4.58 -7.75
CA GLU A 170 18.49 5.36 -7.63
C GLU A 170 18.20 6.87 -7.65
N GLU A 171 17.38 7.32 -8.59
CA GLU A 171 16.99 8.72 -8.74
C GLU A 171 16.16 9.20 -7.55
N LEU A 172 15.20 8.38 -7.06
CA LEU A 172 14.40 8.66 -5.86
C LEU A 172 15.29 8.88 -4.64
N LEU A 173 16.17 7.94 -4.34
CA LEU A 173 17.08 8.01 -3.20
C LEU A 173 18.02 9.21 -3.27
N ALA A 174 18.61 9.46 -4.45
CA ALA A 174 19.54 10.58 -4.68
C ALA A 174 18.87 11.94 -4.49
N ARG A 175 17.60 12.10 -4.92
CA ARG A 175 16.87 13.37 -4.87
C ARG A 175 16.22 13.63 -3.53
N THR A 176 15.84 12.60 -2.80
CA THR A 176 15.15 12.76 -1.50
C THR A 176 16.12 12.69 -0.31
N GLY A 177 17.23 11.99 -0.46
CA GLY A 177 18.14 11.71 0.66
C GLY A 177 17.55 10.77 1.71
N VAL A 178 16.39 10.16 1.45
CA VAL A 178 15.78 9.21 2.37
C VAL A 178 16.69 7.99 2.55
N PRO A 179 16.91 7.52 3.79
CA PRO A 179 17.68 6.31 4.03
C PRO A 179 17.07 5.12 3.29
N PRO A 180 17.82 4.32 2.52
CA PRO A 180 17.29 3.21 1.74
C PRO A 180 16.40 2.26 2.55
N ARG A 181 16.77 1.99 3.80
CA ARG A 181 16.00 1.13 4.70
C ARG A 181 14.65 1.70 5.16
N ARG A 182 14.36 2.97 4.89
CA ARG A 182 13.03 3.55 5.08
C ARG A 182 12.13 3.42 3.85
N VAL A 183 12.66 2.97 2.71
CA VAL A 183 11.88 2.65 1.51
C VAL A 183 11.65 1.15 1.47
N ALA A 184 10.42 0.71 1.54
CA ALA A 184 10.03 -0.69 1.51
C ALA A 184 9.36 -1.03 0.18
N VAL A 185 10.02 -1.87 -0.62
CA VAL A 185 9.42 -2.35 -1.88
C VAL A 185 8.36 -3.39 -1.55
N GLU A 186 7.17 -3.19 -2.09
CA GLU A 186 6.04 -4.08 -1.85
C GLU A 186 6.01 -5.29 -2.77
N THR A 187 5.45 -6.39 -2.27
CA THR A 187 5.11 -7.59 -3.06
C THR A 187 3.84 -7.36 -3.86
N VAL A 188 4.01 -6.93 -5.11
CA VAL A 188 2.93 -6.61 -6.05
C VAL A 188 2.82 -7.63 -7.19
N GLU A 189 2.04 -7.34 -8.22
CA GLU A 189 1.87 -8.17 -9.43
C GLU A 189 3.16 -8.29 -10.27
N PHE A 190 4.22 -8.82 -9.66
CA PHE A 190 5.52 -9.01 -10.30
C PHE A 190 6.23 -10.24 -9.73
N PRO A 191 7.19 -10.88 -10.45
CA PRO A 191 7.91 -12.03 -9.91
C PRO A 191 8.69 -11.69 -8.65
N PHE A 192 8.46 -12.43 -7.57
CA PHE A 192 9.06 -12.21 -6.26
C PHE A 192 10.60 -12.10 -6.30
N ALA A 193 11.25 -13.00 -7.04
CA ALA A 193 12.72 -13.01 -7.14
C ALA A 193 13.28 -11.70 -7.71
N LEU A 194 12.57 -11.06 -8.64
CA LEU A 194 12.98 -9.78 -9.24
C LEU A 194 12.72 -8.61 -8.29
N THR A 195 11.64 -8.65 -7.51
CA THR A 195 11.37 -7.67 -6.45
C THR A 195 12.44 -7.76 -5.36
N LEU A 196 12.80 -8.97 -4.96
CA LEU A 196 13.86 -9.21 -3.97
C LEU A 196 15.24 -8.76 -4.48
N GLU A 197 15.56 -9.01 -5.75
CA GLU A 197 16.78 -8.53 -6.42
C GLU A 197 16.89 -7.01 -6.34
N LEU A 198 15.79 -6.29 -6.66
CA LEU A 198 15.74 -4.83 -6.58
C LEU A 198 16.00 -4.34 -5.15
N ALA A 199 15.34 -4.94 -4.15
CA ALA A 199 15.53 -4.57 -2.75
C ALA A 199 16.98 -4.79 -2.29
N HIS A 200 17.61 -5.85 -2.73
CA HIS A 200 19.02 -6.13 -2.42
C HIS A 200 19.98 -5.14 -3.09
N ALA A 201 19.72 -4.76 -4.35
CA ALA A 201 20.61 -3.89 -5.13
C ALA A 201 20.81 -2.51 -4.49
N PHE A 202 19.80 -2.00 -3.78
CA PHE A 202 19.82 -0.67 -3.17
C PHE A 202 19.72 -0.69 -1.64
N ASP A 203 19.88 -1.85 -1.02
CA ASP A 203 19.71 -2.05 0.43
C ASP A 203 18.35 -1.53 0.96
N LEU A 204 17.27 -1.71 0.18
CA LEU A 204 15.92 -1.32 0.58
C LEU A 204 15.35 -2.29 1.61
N SER A 205 14.34 -1.83 2.32
CA SER A 205 13.41 -2.69 3.05
C SER A 205 12.36 -3.30 2.12
N MET A 206 11.50 -4.16 2.67
CA MET A 206 10.38 -4.77 1.93
C MET A 206 9.10 -4.67 2.74
N CYS A 207 8.00 -4.48 2.04
CA CYS A 207 6.64 -4.62 2.55
C CYS A 207 6.04 -5.93 2.03
N LEU A 208 5.64 -6.81 2.93
CA LEU A 208 4.95 -8.06 2.58
C LEU A 208 3.46 -7.81 2.53
N ASP A 209 2.88 -7.76 1.34
CA ASP A 209 1.45 -7.86 1.18
C ASP A 209 1.02 -9.33 1.17
N VAL A 210 0.30 -9.70 2.22
CA VAL A 210 -0.11 -11.09 2.47
C VAL A 210 -1.16 -11.53 1.46
N GLY A 211 -2.12 -10.65 1.16
CA GLY A 211 -3.19 -10.94 0.22
C GLY A 211 -2.70 -11.06 -1.20
N HIS A 212 -1.79 -10.19 -1.64
CA HIS A 212 -1.19 -10.26 -2.98
C HIS A 212 -0.45 -11.57 -3.23
N VAL A 213 0.27 -12.08 -2.21
CA VAL A 213 0.94 -13.38 -2.34
C VAL A 213 -0.08 -14.53 -2.43
N VAL A 214 -1.11 -14.54 -1.57
CA VAL A 214 -2.15 -15.59 -1.56
C VAL A 214 -3.02 -15.53 -2.82
N ALA A 215 -3.35 -14.33 -3.29
CA ALA A 215 -4.04 -14.11 -4.57
C ALA A 215 -3.22 -14.59 -5.78
N GLY A 216 -1.91 -14.80 -5.60
CA GLY A 216 -0.99 -15.22 -6.65
C GLY A 216 -0.62 -14.10 -7.62
N TYR A 217 -0.73 -12.85 -7.20
CA TYR A 217 -0.23 -11.70 -7.93
C TYR A 217 1.30 -11.69 -7.90
N THR A 218 1.87 -11.86 -6.73
CA THR A 218 3.31 -12.08 -6.57
C THR A 218 3.63 -13.53 -6.92
N THR A 219 4.31 -13.74 -8.05
CA THR A 219 4.54 -15.07 -8.58
C THR A 219 5.88 -15.68 -8.15
N GLY A 220 5.93 -17.02 -8.09
CA GLY A 220 7.16 -17.78 -7.85
C GLY A 220 7.51 -17.96 -6.37
N VAL A 221 6.57 -17.72 -5.45
CA VAL A 221 6.78 -17.87 -4.02
C VAL A 221 5.46 -18.19 -3.31
N THR A 222 5.52 -18.93 -2.22
CA THR A 222 4.41 -19.10 -1.27
C THR A 222 4.51 -18.05 -0.15
N LEU A 223 3.42 -17.83 0.61
CA LEU A 223 3.38 -16.83 1.67
C LEU A 223 4.51 -17.00 2.71
N PHE A 224 4.71 -18.21 3.19
CA PHE A 224 5.73 -18.47 4.21
C PHE A 224 7.15 -18.40 3.66
N GLU A 225 7.37 -18.82 2.40
CA GLU A 225 8.65 -18.64 1.73
C GLU A 225 8.96 -17.14 1.50
N ALA A 226 7.95 -16.33 1.13
CA ALA A 226 8.12 -14.90 1.00
C ALA A 226 8.49 -14.28 2.33
N LEU A 227 7.75 -14.59 3.41
CA LEU A 227 8.06 -14.12 4.75
C LEU A 227 9.50 -14.46 5.14
N ASP A 228 9.90 -15.72 5.04
CA ASP A 228 11.24 -16.17 5.45
C ASP A 228 12.36 -15.47 4.67
N GLN A 229 12.19 -15.26 3.36
CA GLN A 229 13.18 -14.57 2.54
C GLN A 229 13.22 -13.06 2.77
N MET A 230 12.09 -12.45 3.15
CA MET A 230 11.99 -11.02 3.41
C MET A 230 12.44 -10.63 4.83
N LEU A 231 12.46 -11.53 5.80
CA LEU A 231 12.75 -11.24 7.21
C LEU A 231 13.95 -10.30 7.45
N PRO A 232 15.10 -10.45 6.77
CA PRO A 232 16.24 -9.54 6.99
C PRO A 232 15.98 -8.09 6.55
N ARG A 233 14.89 -7.87 5.79
CA ARG A 233 14.50 -6.60 5.18
C ARG A 233 13.06 -6.21 5.46
N LEU A 234 12.30 -7.04 6.16
CA LEU A 234 10.88 -6.80 6.44
C LEU A 234 10.72 -5.56 7.32
N ALA A 235 10.13 -4.52 6.79
CA ALA A 235 9.82 -3.29 7.51
C ALA A 235 8.33 -3.14 7.82
N GLU A 236 7.47 -3.68 6.96
CA GLU A 236 6.03 -3.52 7.03
C GLU A 236 5.30 -4.75 6.48
N VAL A 237 4.08 -4.96 6.92
CA VAL A 237 3.17 -6.00 6.42
C VAL A 237 1.83 -5.36 6.11
N HIS A 238 1.34 -5.54 4.89
CA HIS A 238 -0.05 -5.29 4.54
C HIS A 238 -0.86 -6.55 4.78
N LEU A 239 -1.90 -6.45 5.58
CA LEU A 239 -2.65 -7.60 6.07
C LEU A 239 -4.12 -7.49 5.71
N HIS A 240 -4.50 -8.25 4.72
CA HIS A 240 -5.89 -8.49 4.31
C HIS A 240 -6.04 -9.93 3.83
N ASP A 241 -7.27 -10.42 3.80
CA ASP A 241 -7.54 -11.76 3.27
C ASP A 241 -7.67 -11.73 1.75
N ALA A 242 -7.46 -12.90 1.15
CA ALA A 242 -7.55 -13.09 -0.29
C ALA A 242 -7.87 -14.54 -0.61
N TYR A 243 -8.31 -14.80 -1.85
CA TYR A 243 -8.39 -16.16 -2.37
C TYR A 243 -7.99 -16.23 -3.84
N ARG A 244 -7.55 -17.42 -4.24
CA ARG A 244 -7.28 -17.76 -5.63
C ARG A 244 -7.81 -19.15 -5.94
N ARG A 245 -8.91 -19.23 -6.68
CA ARG A 245 -9.63 -20.46 -6.97
C ARG A 245 -9.65 -20.75 -8.46
N GLU A 246 -9.27 -21.97 -8.83
CA GLU A 246 -9.46 -22.45 -10.18
C GLU A 246 -10.88 -23.01 -10.34
N LEU A 247 -11.62 -22.47 -11.30
CA LEU A 247 -12.99 -22.88 -11.60
C LEU A 247 -12.99 -24.12 -12.53
N PRO A 248 -14.07 -24.92 -12.55
CA PRO A 248 -14.18 -26.11 -13.40
C PRO A 248 -13.97 -25.86 -14.91
N ASN A 249 -14.17 -24.62 -15.36
CA ASN A 249 -13.97 -24.19 -16.76
C ASN A 249 -12.53 -23.74 -17.04
N GLY A 250 -11.60 -23.89 -16.09
CA GLY A 250 -10.21 -23.46 -16.21
C GLY A 250 -9.98 -21.97 -16.02
N MET A 251 -11.02 -21.18 -15.71
CA MET A 251 -10.85 -19.79 -15.30
C MET A 251 -10.33 -19.73 -13.86
N VAL A 252 -9.54 -18.69 -13.58
CA VAL A 252 -9.06 -18.39 -12.22
C VAL A 252 -9.88 -17.23 -11.68
N GLN A 253 -10.55 -17.44 -10.56
CA GLN A 253 -11.20 -16.40 -9.79
C GLN A 253 -10.25 -15.96 -8.68
N VAL A 254 -10.04 -14.66 -8.59
CA VAL A 254 -9.18 -14.05 -7.58
C VAL A 254 -9.95 -12.91 -6.91
N ASN A 255 -9.78 -12.75 -5.62
CA ASN A 255 -10.18 -11.57 -4.88
C ASN A 255 -9.18 -11.33 -3.76
N ASP A 256 -8.95 -10.07 -3.43
CA ASP A 256 -8.06 -9.59 -2.39
C ASP A 256 -8.71 -8.45 -1.63
N HIS A 257 -7.99 -7.80 -0.71
CA HIS A 257 -8.50 -6.73 0.17
C HIS A 257 -9.81 -7.12 0.84
N MET A 258 -9.83 -8.34 1.42
CA MET A 258 -10.98 -8.91 2.12
C MET A 258 -10.75 -8.89 3.64
N PRO A 259 -11.80 -8.80 4.45
CA PRO A 259 -11.66 -8.96 5.90
C PRO A 259 -11.13 -10.35 6.26
N LEU A 260 -10.25 -10.40 7.25
CA LEU A 260 -9.58 -11.64 7.68
C LEU A 260 -10.58 -12.73 8.09
N GLY A 261 -10.31 -13.95 7.69
CA GLY A 261 -11.15 -15.13 7.94
C GLY A 261 -12.24 -15.35 6.89
N THR A 262 -12.27 -14.56 5.81
CA THR A 262 -13.22 -14.71 4.71
C THR A 262 -12.62 -15.27 3.43
N GLY A 263 -11.31 -15.36 3.36
CA GLY A 263 -10.53 -15.88 2.23
C GLY A 263 -9.76 -17.15 2.57
N GLU A 264 -8.53 -17.23 2.08
CA GLU A 264 -7.66 -18.41 2.15
C GLU A 264 -6.32 -18.10 2.87
N VAL A 265 -6.15 -16.89 3.41
CA VAL A 265 -4.96 -16.56 4.21
C VAL A 265 -4.98 -17.39 5.50
N PRO A 266 -3.92 -18.12 5.82
CA PRO A 266 -3.80 -18.88 7.07
C PRO A 266 -3.46 -17.93 8.23
N VAL A 267 -4.41 -17.04 8.60
CA VAL A 267 -4.22 -15.87 9.47
C VAL A 267 -3.53 -16.24 10.79
N GLY A 268 -4.02 -17.29 11.48
CA GLY A 268 -3.46 -17.71 12.76
C GLY A 268 -2.00 -18.15 12.64
N ASP A 269 -1.70 -19.00 11.65
CA ASP A 269 -0.36 -19.53 11.43
C ASP A 269 0.60 -18.43 10.96
N PHE A 270 0.11 -17.49 10.13
CA PHE A 270 0.89 -16.35 9.68
C PHE A 270 1.29 -15.44 10.85
N LEU A 271 0.33 -15.07 11.71
CA LEU A 271 0.60 -14.23 12.88
C LEU A 271 1.55 -14.93 13.87
N ASP A 272 1.38 -16.24 14.09
CA ASP A 272 2.27 -17.03 14.95
C ASP A 272 3.69 -17.06 14.38
N ARG A 273 3.82 -17.28 13.06
CA ARG A 273 5.12 -17.29 12.37
C ARG A 273 5.79 -15.91 12.46
N LEU A 274 5.04 -14.85 12.17
CA LEU A 274 5.53 -13.46 12.23
C LEU A 274 5.97 -13.10 13.66
N ALA A 275 5.18 -13.45 14.68
CA ALA A 275 5.52 -13.22 16.08
C ALA A 275 6.79 -13.98 16.51
N ALA A 276 6.95 -15.22 16.06
CA ALA A 276 8.13 -16.04 16.36
C ALA A 276 9.44 -15.45 15.82
N THR A 277 9.39 -14.57 14.81
CA THR A 277 10.57 -13.85 14.30
C THR A 277 11.00 -12.66 15.17
N GLY A 278 10.17 -12.26 16.13
CA GLY A 278 10.36 -11.04 16.92
C GLY A 278 9.98 -9.76 16.17
N PHE A 279 9.30 -9.84 15.03
CA PHE A 279 8.86 -8.67 14.27
C PHE A 279 7.96 -7.77 15.12
N ALA A 280 8.37 -6.51 15.30
CA ALA A 280 7.67 -5.49 16.09
C ALA A 280 7.17 -4.31 15.23
N GLY A 281 7.34 -4.41 13.92
CA GLY A 281 6.99 -3.37 12.95
C GLY A 281 5.49 -3.21 12.69
N PRO A 282 5.15 -2.32 11.77
CA PRO A 282 3.80 -2.07 11.27
C PRO A 282 3.15 -3.31 10.64
N VAL A 283 1.87 -3.52 10.96
CA VAL A 283 0.96 -4.45 10.27
C VAL A 283 -0.27 -3.65 9.92
N VAL A 284 -0.41 -3.24 8.68
CA VAL A 284 -1.43 -2.30 8.21
C VAL A 284 -2.57 -3.04 7.53
N PHE A 285 -3.79 -2.70 7.88
CA PHE A 285 -4.98 -3.14 7.16
C PHE A 285 -5.27 -2.20 5.99
N GLU A 286 -5.08 -2.67 4.77
CA GLU A 286 -5.57 -1.99 3.56
C GLU A 286 -7.04 -2.37 3.31
N LEU A 287 -7.89 -1.96 4.22
CA LEU A 287 -9.30 -2.33 4.30
C LEU A 287 -10.14 -1.11 4.68
N THR A 288 -11.43 -1.18 4.41
CA THR A 288 -12.37 -0.22 5.00
C THR A 288 -12.37 -0.33 6.53
N ILE A 289 -12.85 0.71 7.21
CA ILE A 289 -12.93 0.74 8.68
C ILE A 289 -13.72 -0.46 9.23
N GLU A 290 -14.84 -0.80 8.59
CA GLU A 290 -15.69 -1.91 8.97
C GLU A 290 -14.99 -3.25 8.81
N GLU A 291 -14.29 -3.44 7.71
CA GLU A 291 -13.52 -4.66 7.43
C GLU A 291 -12.28 -4.79 8.32
N ALA A 292 -11.59 -3.67 8.62
CA ALA A 292 -10.49 -3.67 9.57
C ALA A 292 -10.95 -4.04 10.98
N LYS A 293 -12.11 -3.53 11.43
CA LYS A 293 -12.73 -3.93 12.71
C LYS A 293 -13.10 -5.41 12.73
N ALA A 294 -13.69 -5.91 11.65
CA ALA A 294 -14.00 -7.34 11.52
C ALA A 294 -12.73 -8.20 11.56
N SER A 295 -11.65 -7.72 10.92
CA SER A 295 -10.34 -8.37 10.93
C SER A 295 -9.71 -8.39 12.33
N LEU A 296 -9.78 -7.30 13.09
CA LEU A 296 -9.36 -7.27 14.49
C LEU A 296 -10.15 -8.25 15.35
N GLU A 297 -11.45 -8.39 15.13
CA GLU A 297 -12.29 -9.38 15.83
C GLU A 297 -11.91 -10.82 15.48
N ALA A 298 -11.61 -11.08 14.20
CA ALA A 298 -11.07 -12.37 13.78
C ALA A 298 -9.73 -12.69 14.47
N ILE A 299 -8.82 -11.72 14.56
CA ILE A 299 -7.54 -11.88 15.30
C ILE A 299 -7.83 -12.11 16.79
N ARG A 300 -8.75 -11.36 17.40
CA ARG A 300 -9.12 -11.54 18.82
C ARG A 300 -9.64 -12.94 19.10
N THR A 301 -10.39 -13.50 18.17
CA THR A 301 -10.91 -14.87 18.27
C THR A 301 -9.83 -15.93 18.10
N LEU A 302 -8.95 -15.74 17.11
CA LEU A 302 -7.92 -16.73 16.75
C LEU A 302 -6.69 -16.65 17.64
N ARG A 303 -6.26 -15.44 18.00
CA ARG A 303 -4.98 -15.15 18.66
C ARG A 303 -5.10 -13.91 19.58
N PRO A 304 -5.90 -13.97 20.66
CA PRO A 304 -6.17 -12.81 21.54
C PRO A 304 -4.90 -12.16 22.10
N ALA A 305 -3.84 -12.92 22.29
CA ALA A 305 -2.57 -12.43 22.83
C ALA A 305 -1.87 -11.37 21.96
N TYR A 306 -2.23 -11.24 20.68
CA TYR A 306 -1.63 -10.24 19.79
C TYR A 306 -2.32 -8.88 19.82
N LEU A 307 -3.48 -8.77 20.51
CA LEU A 307 -4.24 -7.53 20.69
C LEU A 307 -4.31 -7.08 22.18
N ALA A 308 -3.53 -7.71 23.06
CA ALA A 308 -3.49 -7.44 24.50
C ALA A 308 -2.56 -6.25 24.82
#